data_338fb028937b8cd19a2cbfa5385141ca
#
_entry.id   338fb028937b8cd19a2cbfa5385141ca
#
_cell.length_a   1.000
_cell.length_b   1.000
_cell.length_c   1.000
_cell.angle_alpha   90.00
_cell.angle_beta   90.00
_cell.angle_gamma   90.00
#
_symmetry.space_group_name_H-M   'P 1'
#
loop_
_entity.id
_entity.type
_entity.pdbx_description
1 polymer ?
#
loop_
_entity_poly.entity_id
_entity_poly.type
_entity_poly.pdbx_seq_one_letter_code
_entity_poly.pdbx_strand_id
1 'polypeptide(L)'
;RSTPIKSSAASDVYKRQPIAIALSSGCMIWNILLNPNQGVVNSILMMFGMPAQPFFTSPKQSMMSVILICIWKGCGYWMLYLLSGIQEVSESLIESARIDGANGFRTVWDIILPLIRRSMMFVFVSNTVANLLMFVPMYMITLGGPEMSTNLMMYEAYKSGFIYADFGRSYAIVTLILLVSFAVVMVEMKVLKPKH
;
A
#
# COMPACT_ATOMS: atom_id res chain seq x y z
N ARG A 1 5.48 -39.01 -2.60
CA ARG A 1 6.70 -38.21 -2.34
C ARG A 1 6.54 -36.88 -3.06
N SER A 2 6.11 -35.87 -2.33
CA SER A 2 5.93 -34.52 -2.82
C SER A 2 7.13 -33.67 -2.35
N THR A 3 7.98 -33.29 -3.29
CA THR A 3 8.90 -32.17 -3.11
C THR A 3 8.50 -31.11 -4.10
N PRO A 4 8.00 -29.98 -3.65
CA PRO A 4 8.47 -28.71 -4.21
C PRO A 4 8.27 -27.53 -3.26
N ILE A 5 9.00 -27.42 -2.17
CA ILE A 5 8.84 -26.27 -1.27
C ILE A 5 10.06 -25.33 -1.33
N LYS A 6 11.12 -25.69 -2.04
CA LYS A 6 12.33 -24.85 -2.07
C LYS A 6 12.21 -23.58 -2.93
N SER A 7 11.37 -23.54 -3.95
CA SER A 7 11.20 -22.33 -4.78
C SER A 7 10.24 -21.31 -4.14
N SER A 8 9.28 -21.77 -3.33
CA SER A 8 8.34 -20.90 -2.63
C SER A 8 9.01 -20.11 -1.50
N ALA A 9 9.90 -20.75 -0.73
CA ALA A 9 10.59 -20.10 0.38
C ALA A 9 11.47 -18.92 -0.06
N ALA A 10 12.22 -19.06 -1.16
CA ALA A 10 13.01 -17.98 -1.72
C ALA A 10 12.11 -16.82 -2.22
N SER A 11 11.03 -17.13 -2.94
CA SER A 11 10.04 -16.14 -3.39
C SER A 11 9.38 -15.42 -2.22
N ASP A 12 9.11 -16.11 -1.13
CA ASP A 12 8.51 -15.52 0.07
C ASP A 12 9.46 -14.56 0.80
N VAL A 13 10.75 -14.86 0.81
CA VAL A 13 11.79 -13.97 1.38
C VAL A 13 11.82 -12.65 0.59
N TYR A 14 11.85 -12.67 -0.73
CA TYR A 14 11.85 -11.44 -1.54
C TYR A 14 10.59 -10.61 -1.37
N LYS A 15 9.43 -11.22 -1.27
CA LYS A 15 8.15 -10.52 -1.07
C LYS A 15 8.05 -9.86 0.32
N ARG A 16 8.79 -10.38 1.31
CA ARG A 16 8.84 -9.82 2.68
C ARG A 16 9.88 -8.71 2.86
N GLN A 17 10.84 -8.56 1.96
CA GLN A 17 11.89 -7.53 2.06
C GLN A 17 11.34 -6.10 2.26
N PRO A 18 10.28 -5.63 1.55
CA PRO A 18 9.75 -4.29 1.77
C PRO A 18 9.27 -4.03 3.20
N ILE A 19 8.91 -5.07 3.95
CA ILE A 19 8.45 -4.94 5.34
C ILE A 19 9.60 -4.60 6.28
N ALA A 20 10.75 -5.22 6.08
CA ALA A 20 11.93 -5.04 6.93
C ALA A 20 12.56 -3.64 6.79
N ILE A 21 12.34 -2.97 5.67
CA ILE A 21 12.89 -1.64 5.40
C ILE A 21 11.97 -0.58 6.02
N ALA A 22 12.48 0.34 6.83
CA ALA A 22 11.71 1.48 7.31
C ALA A 22 11.18 2.30 6.12
N LEU A 23 9.98 2.86 6.23
CA LEU A 23 9.37 3.65 5.13
C LEU A 23 10.27 4.81 4.72
N SER A 24 10.91 5.49 5.67
CA SER A 24 11.86 6.57 5.41
C SER A 24 13.05 6.12 4.57
N SER A 25 13.66 4.98 4.92
CA SER A 25 14.76 4.42 4.12
C SER A 25 14.29 4.01 2.71
N GLY A 26 13.10 3.44 2.62
CA GLY A 26 12.45 3.14 1.34
C GLY A 26 12.26 4.38 0.48
N CYS A 27 11.79 5.48 1.08
CA CYS A 27 11.64 6.77 0.38
C CYS A 27 12.98 7.28 -0.16
N MET A 28 14.06 7.18 0.62
CA MET A 28 15.40 7.59 0.16
C MET A 28 15.88 6.74 -1.02
N ILE A 29 15.73 5.42 -0.96
CA ILE A 29 16.09 4.50 -2.05
C ILE A 29 15.30 4.85 -3.31
N TRP A 30 13.99 5.00 -3.22
CA TRP A 30 13.16 5.35 -4.36
C TRP A 30 13.43 6.73 -4.92
N ASN A 31 13.81 7.71 -4.08
CA ASN A 31 14.22 9.04 -4.53
C ASN A 31 15.49 8.98 -5.40
N ILE A 32 16.43 8.11 -5.04
CA ILE A 32 17.65 7.88 -5.84
C ILE A 32 17.31 7.13 -7.14
N LEU A 33 16.51 6.06 -7.07
CA LEU A 33 16.15 5.24 -8.23
C LEU A 33 15.35 6.00 -9.27
N LEU A 34 14.41 6.85 -8.82
CA LEU A 34 13.53 7.67 -9.68
C LEU A 34 14.06 9.10 -9.89
N ASN A 35 15.35 9.36 -9.61
CA ASN A 35 15.94 10.66 -9.89
C ASN A 35 15.85 10.98 -11.39
N PRO A 36 15.34 12.17 -11.80
CA PRO A 36 15.15 12.49 -13.20
C PRO A 36 16.43 12.48 -14.04
N ASN A 37 17.55 12.90 -13.44
CA ASN A 37 18.81 13.10 -14.17
C ASN A 37 19.76 11.89 -14.08
N GLN A 38 19.84 11.25 -12.90
CA GLN A 38 20.85 10.21 -12.60
C GLN A 38 20.22 8.90 -12.12
N GLY A 39 18.88 8.79 -12.15
CA GLY A 39 18.18 7.62 -11.64
C GLY A 39 18.36 6.40 -12.53
N VAL A 40 18.55 5.25 -11.89
CA VAL A 40 18.70 3.95 -12.56
C VAL A 40 17.51 3.64 -13.47
N VAL A 41 16.31 4.00 -13.03
CA VAL A 41 15.08 3.75 -13.82
C VAL A 41 15.11 4.53 -15.14
N ASN A 42 15.50 5.81 -15.13
CA ASN A 42 15.64 6.59 -16.36
C ASN A 42 16.78 6.08 -17.25
N SER A 43 17.88 5.62 -16.66
CA SER A 43 18.96 5.01 -17.44
C SER A 43 18.47 3.76 -18.20
N ILE A 44 17.67 2.93 -17.56
CA ILE A 44 17.05 1.74 -18.18
C ILE A 44 16.04 2.18 -19.27
N LEU A 45 15.17 3.15 -19.00
CA LEU A 45 14.20 3.65 -19.99
C LEU A 45 14.89 4.18 -21.25
N MET A 46 15.97 4.94 -21.08
CA MET A 46 16.76 5.47 -22.21
C MET A 46 17.45 4.35 -23.01
N MET A 47 17.87 3.23 -22.39
CA MET A 47 18.41 2.07 -23.11
C MET A 47 17.37 1.42 -24.03
N PHE A 48 16.07 1.54 -23.69
CA PHE A 48 14.97 1.08 -24.54
C PHE A 48 14.45 2.17 -25.50
N GLY A 49 15.15 3.29 -25.65
CA GLY A 49 14.76 4.39 -26.54
C GLY A 49 13.59 5.24 -26.03
N MET A 50 13.20 5.08 -24.75
CA MET A 50 12.15 5.90 -24.13
C MET A 50 12.73 7.20 -23.57
N PRO A 51 11.98 8.30 -23.61
CA PRO A 51 12.42 9.56 -23.03
C PRO A 51 12.52 9.47 -21.50
N ALA A 52 13.48 10.20 -20.91
CA ALA A 52 13.60 10.31 -19.46
C ALA A 52 12.31 10.87 -18.85
N GLN A 53 11.88 10.25 -17.76
CA GLN A 53 10.66 10.63 -17.04
C GLN A 53 10.99 11.55 -15.86
N PRO A 54 10.20 12.62 -15.65
CA PRO A 54 10.46 13.58 -14.59
C PRO A 54 10.06 13.09 -13.19
N PHE A 55 9.28 12.01 -13.09
CA PHE A 55 8.82 11.40 -11.83
C PHE A 55 8.37 12.44 -10.78
N PHE A 56 9.18 12.68 -9.74
CA PHE A 56 8.85 13.57 -8.63
C PHE A 56 8.90 15.06 -8.98
N THR A 57 9.48 15.43 -10.11
CA THR A 57 9.62 16.85 -10.52
C THR A 57 8.50 17.33 -11.45
N SER A 58 7.56 16.47 -11.83
CA SER A 58 6.39 16.84 -12.63
C SER A 58 5.11 16.76 -11.80
N PRO A 59 4.24 17.80 -11.83
CA PRO A 59 2.95 17.77 -11.15
C PRO A 59 2.06 16.59 -11.56
N LYS A 60 2.19 16.15 -12.83
CA LYS A 60 1.41 15.04 -13.38
C LYS A 60 1.88 13.66 -12.91
N GLN A 61 3.15 13.52 -12.57
CA GLN A 61 3.76 12.22 -12.26
C GLN A 61 4.11 12.05 -10.78
N SER A 62 4.30 13.13 -10.03
CA SER A 62 4.79 13.09 -8.66
C SER A 62 3.88 12.29 -7.73
N MET A 63 2.57 12.49 -7.79
CA MET A 63 1.62 11.73 -6.99
C MET A 63 1.63 10.24 -7.37
N MET A 64 1.69 9.92 -8.68
CA MET A 64 1.76 8.52 -9.13
C MET A 64 3.05 7.84 -8.66
N SER A 65 4.17 8.55 -8.68
CA SER A 65 5.46 8.05 -8.18
C SER A 65 5.41 7.78 -6.67
N VAL A 66 4.75 8.64 -5.90
CA VAL A 66 4.50 8.40 -4.47
C VAL A 66 3.60 7.19 -4.24
N ILE A 67 2.51 7.07 -5.00
CA ILE A 67 1.60 5.92 -4.93
C ILE A 67 2.35 4.61 -5.20
N LEU A 68 3.26 4.59 -6.18
CA LEU A 68 4.09 3.42 -6.49
C LEU A 68 4.91 2.96 -5.26
N ILE A 69 5.52 3.91 -4.54
CA ILE A 69 6.25 3.61 -3.29
C ILE A 69 5.32 3.02 -2.23
N CYS A 70 4.14 3.60 -2.07
CA CYS A 70 3.15 3.14 -1.10
C CYS A 70 2.66 1.72 -1.43
N ILE A 71 2.38 1.43 -2.72
CA ILE A 71 1.99 0.10 -3.18
C ILE A 71 3.13 -0.90 -2.92
N TRP A 72 4.35 -0.56 -3.32
CA TRP A 72 5.52 -1.43 -3.09
C TRP A 72 5.70 -1.76 -1.60
N LYS A 73 5.62 -0.74 -0.73
CA LYS A 73 5.75 -0.91 0.71
C LYS A 73 4.59 -1.69 1.32
N GLY A 74 3.36 -1.36 0.92
CA GLY A 74 2.14 -1.95 1.46
C GLY A 74 1.90 -3.39 1.00
N CYS A 75 2.27 -3.72 -0.22
CA CYS A 75 2.00 -5.03 -0.83
C CYS A 75 2.54 -6.19 0.03
N GLY A 76 3.79 -6.10 0.48
CA GLY A 76 4.39 -7.12 1.34
C GLY A 76 3.69 -7.26 2.69
N TYR A 77 3.38 -6.13 3.33
CA TYR A 77 2.75 -6.10 4.65
C TYR A 77 1.33 -6.69 4.62
N TRP A 78 0.49 -6.21 3.71
CA TRP A 78 -0.89 -6.68 3.60
C TRP A 78 -0.99 -8.12 3.09
N MET A 79 -0.04 -8.54 2.24
CA MET A 79 0.05 -9.94 1.81
C MET A 79 0.23 -10.90 2.98
N LEU A 80 1.03 -10.56 4.00
CA LEU A 80 1.21 -11.43 5.18
C LEU A 80 -0.08 -11.59 5.97
N TYR A 81 -0.85 -10.53 6.15
CA TYR A 81 -2.15 -10.60 6.83
C TYR A 81 -3.15 -11.47 6.08
N LEU A 82 -3.22 -11.31 4.76
CA LEU A 82 -4.10 -12.15 3.93
C LEU A 82 -3.64 -13.60 3.92
N LEU A 83 -2.34 -13.85 3.86
CA LEU A 83 -1.78 -15.20 3.91
C LEU A 83 -2.12 -15.89 5.22
N SER A 84 -2.02 -15.20 6.35
CA SER A 84 -2.41 -15.74 7.64
C SER A 84 -3.90 -16.13 7.67
N GLY A 85 -4.78 -15.28 7.12
CA GLY A 85 -6.19 -15.60 6.97
C GLY A 85 -6.45 -16.82 6.07
N ILE A 86 -5.69 -16.98 5.00
CA ILE A 86 -5.80 -18.14 4.11
C ILE A 86 -5.33 -19.43 4.82
N GLN A 87 -4.29 -19.35 5.65
CA GLN A 87 -3.78 -20.49 6.40
C GLN A 87 -4.75 -21.01 7.50
N GLU A 88 -5.71 -20.17 7.92
CA GLU A 88 -6.78 -20.56 8.84
C GLU A 88 -7.88 -21.41 8.16
N VAL A 89 -7.93 -21.44 6.83
CA VAL A 89 -8.89 -22.25 6.07
C VAL A 89 -8.47 -23.71 6.12
N SER A 90 -9.38 -24.60 6.58
CA SER A 90 -9.07 -26.03 6.71
C SER A 90 -8.82 -26.67 5.33
N GLU A 91 -7.78 -27.50 5.24
CA GLU A 91 -7.45 -28.22 4.00
C GLU A 91 -8.59 -29.16 3.57
N SER A 92 -9.35 -29.72 4.54
CA SER A 92 -10.50 -30.59 4.24
C SER A 92 -11.59 -29.89 3.43
N LEU A 93 -11.82 -28.59 3.64
CA LEU A 93 -12.77 -27.81 2.82
C LEU A 93 -12.28 -27.66 1.39
N ILE A 94 -10.98 -27.45 1.22
CA ILE A 94 -10.37 -27.30 -0.11
C ILE A 94 -10.38 -28.66 -0.86
N GLU A 95 -10.12 -29.75 -0.14
CA GLU A 95 -10.17 -31.11 -0.70
C GLU A 95 -11.59 -31.51 -1.11
N SER A 96 -12.59 -31.25 -0.25
CA SER A 96 -13.99 -31.51 -0.56
C SER A 96 -14.43 -30.76 -1.82
N ALA A 97 -14.06 -29.49 -1.94
CA ALA A 97 -14.36 -28.70 -3.12
C ALA A 97 -13.73 -29.25 -4.42
N ARG A 98 -12.52 -29.81 -4.31
CA ARG A 98 -11.86 -30.45 -5.46
C ARG A 98 -12.57 -31.75 -5.86
N ILE A 99 -13.05 -32.52 -4.89
CA ILE A 99 -13.86 -33.72 -5.15
C ILE A 99 -15.17 -33.34 -5.86
N ASP A 100 -15.78 -32.20 -5.46
CA ASP A 100 -16.99 -31.66 -6.10
C ASP A 100 -16.71 -31.01 -7.48
N GLY A 101 -15.48 -31.10 -7.98
CA GLY A 101 -15.10 -30.61 -9.30
C GLY A 101 -14.78 -29.11 -9.40
N ALA A 102 -14.58 -28.43 -8.26
CA ALA A 102 -14.15 -27.04 -8.29
C ALA A 102 -12.71 -26.90 -8.80
N ASN A 103 -12.52 -26.10 -9.85
CA ASN A 103 -11.18 -25.72 -10.29
C ASN A 103 -10.56 -24.70 -9.33
N GLY A 104 -9.24 -24.43 -9.47
CA GLY A 104 -8.51 -23.54 -8.58
C GLY A 104 -9.12 -22.13 -8.48
N PHE A 105 -9.63 -21.59 -9.58
CA PHE A 105 -10.30 -20.28 -9.59
C PHE A 105 -11.61 -20.29 -8.77
N ARG A 106 -12.44 -21.32 -8.97
CA ARG A 106 -13.68 -21.52 -8.21
C ARG A 106 -13.39 -21.71 -6.72
N THR A 107 -12.38 -22.50 -6.37
CA THR A 107 -11.96 -22.69 -4.98
C THR A 107 -11.59 -21.37 -4.31
N VAL A 108 -10.88 -20.48 -5.02
CA VAL A 108 -10.53 -19.16 -4.47
C VAL A 108 -11.77 -18.28 -4.29
N TRP A 109 -12.62 -18.16 -5.32
CA TRP A 109 -13.74 -17.22 -5.30
C TRP A 109 -14.91 -17.68 -4.44
N ASP A 110 -15.26 -18.96 -4.48
CA ASP A 110 -16.46 -19.47 -3.83
C ASP A 110 -16.21 -19.95 -2.40
N ILE A 111 -14.94 -20.28 -2.06
CA ILE A 111 -14.60 -20.86 -0.76
C ILE A 111 -13.62 -19.97 0.02
N ILE A 112 -12.42 -19.72 -0.52
CA ILE A 112 -11.37 -19.03 0.24
C ILE A 112 -11.78 -17.58 0.52
N LEU A 113 -12.15 -16.80 -0.50
CA LEU A 113 -12.49 -15.38 -0.33
C LEU A 113 -13.64 -15.13 0.66
N PRO A 114 -14.75 -15.88 0.64
CA PRO A 114 -15.79 -15.74 1.66
C PRO A 114 -15.29 -16.04 3.07
N LEU A 115 -14.46 -17.07 3.24
CA LEU A 115 -13.94 -17.47 4.56
C LEU A 115 -12.96 -16.45 5.13
N ILE A 116 -12.06 -15.87 4.31
CA ILE A 116 -11.10 -14.85 4.76
C ILE A 116 -11.68 -13.42 4.74
N ARG A 117 -12.98 -13.25 4.52
CA ARG A 117 -13.62 -11.94 4.42
C ARG A 117 -13.33 -11.05 5.63
N ARG A 118 -13.24 -11.63 6.82
CA ARG A 118 -12.90 -10.88 8.05
C ARG A 118 -11.48 -10.32 8.00
N SER A 119 -10.51 -11.13 7.55
CA SER A 119 -9.12 -10.71 7.36
C SER A 119 -9.00 -9.66 6.25
N MET A 120 -9.74 -9.82 5.15
CA MET A 120 -9.81 -8.83 4.08
C MET A 120 -10.39 -7.50 4.57
N MET A 121 -11.45 -7.53 5.35
CA MET A 121 -12.05 -6.33 5.95
C MET A 121 -11.05 -5.59 6.84
N PHE A 122 -10.33 -6.32 7.69
CA PHE A 122 -9.30 -5.74 8.54
C PHE A 122 -8.19 -5.07 7.71
N VAL A 123 -7.68 -5.76 6.68
CA VAL A 123 -6.66 -5.22 5.78
C VAL A 123 -7.16 -3.95 5.08
N PHE A 124 -8.39 -3.98 4.56
CA PHE A 124 -8.96 -2.86 3.83
C PHE A 124 -9.09 -1.62 4.72
N VAL A 125 -9.73 -1.76 5.87
CA VAL A 125 -9.92 -0.66 6.83
C VAL A 125 -8.58 -0.10 7.32
N SER A 126 -7.66 -0.98 7.73
CA SER A 126 -6.36 -0.56 8.22
C SER A 126 -5.52 0.14 7.14
N ASN A 127 -5.57 -0.35 5.89
CA ASN A 127 -4.88 0.28 4.76
C ASN A 127 -5.48 1.65 4.43
N THR A 128 -6.79 1.80 4.47
CA THR A 128 -7.47 3.08 4.25
C THR A 128 -7.03 4.12 5.27
N VAL A 129 -7.06 3.78 6.56
CA VAL A 129 -6.59 4.68 7.62
C VAL A 129 -5.11 5.03 7.46
N ALA A 130 -4.25 4.03 7.19
CA ALA A 130 -2.82 4.25 6.99
C ALA A 130 -2.53 5.22 5.82
N ASN A 131 -3.32 5.15 4.73
CA ASN A 131 -3.15 6.04 3.58
C ASN A 131 -3.74 7.45 3.84
N LEU A 132 -4.83 7.58 4.59
CA LEU A 132 -5.36 8.90 5.00
C LEU A 132 -4.37 9.67 5.91
N LEU A 133 -3.60 8.94 6.73
CA LEU A 133 -2.57 9.49 7.61
C LEU A 133 -1.18 9.53 6.96
N MET A 134 -1.08 9.31 5.65
CA MET A 134 0.20 9.26 4.96
C MET A 134 0.93 10.61 5.03
N PHE A 135 2.19 10.56 5.50
CA PHE A 135 3.01 11.76 5.72
C PHE A 135 4.43 11.61 5.16
N VAL A 136 5.08 10.48 5.46
CA VAL A 136 6.53 10.29 5.28
C VAL A 136 7.02 10.53 3.84
N PRO A 137 6.39 9.98 2.79
CA PRO A 137 6.86 10.20 1.42
C PRO A 137 6.78 11.67 1.00
N MET A 138 5.73 12.39 1.42
CA MET A 138 5.56 13.82 1.14
C MET A 138 6.64 14.64 1.83
N TYR A 139 6.91 14.34 3.09
CA TYR A 139 7.94 15.04 3.86
C TYR A 139 9.36 14.80 3.36
N MET A 140 9.67 13.57 2.92
CA MET A 140 11.04 13.19 2.58
C MET A 140 11.40 13.38 1.10
N ILE A 141 10.43 13.34 0.19
CA ILE A 141 10.72 13.33 -1.25
C ILE A 141 10.24 14.61 -1.92
N THR A 142 8.95 14.90 -1.83
CA THR A 142 8.31 15.93 -2.65
C THR A 142 8.10 17.25 -1.95
N LEU A 143 8.13 17.30 -0.62
CA LEU A 143 7.78 18.46 0.19
C LEU A 143 6.43 19.09 -0.21
N GLY A 144 5.47 18.22 -0.59
CA GLY A 144 4.15 18.62 -1.06
C GLY A 144 4.11 19.06 -2.53
N GLY A 145 5.25 19.18 -3.20
CA GLY A 145 5.38 19.66 -4.59
C GLY A 145 5.45 18.57 -5.64
N PRO A 146 5.75 18.94 -6.90
CA PRO A 146 5.67 20.31 -7.43
C PRO A 146 4.22 20.83 -7.50
N GLU A 147 4.05 22.14 -7.47
CA GLU A 147 2.73 22.82 -7.58
C GLU A 147 1.66 22.26 -6.63
N MET A 148 2.04 21.91 -5.41
CA MET A 148 1.18 21.28 -4.39
C MET A 148 0.52 19.95 -4.82
N SER A 149 0.99 19.32 -5.87
CA SER A 149 0.42 18.07 -6.43
C SER A 149 0.46 16.87 -5.47
N THR A 150 1.35 16.90 -4.47
CA THR A 150 1.47 15.87 -3.44
C THR A 150 1.21 16.43 -2.02
N ASN A 151 0.55 17.58 -1.91
CA ASN A 151 0.27 18.21 -0.63
C ASN A 151 -0.95 17.57 0.03
N LEU A 152 -0.77 16.42 0.64
CA LEU A 152 -1.85 15.73 1.37
C LEU A 152 -2.16 16.42 2.69
N MET A 153 -3.37 16.18 3.20
CA MET A 153 -3.90 16.82 4.42
C MET A 153 -2.97 16.67 5.63
N MET A 154 -2.37 15.49 5.82
CA MET A 154 -1.45 15.27 6.96
C MET A 154 -0.15 16.08 6.81
N TYR A 155 0.35 16.25 5.58
CA TYR A 155 1.51 17.09 5.32
C TYR A 155 1.17 18.59 5.48
N GLU A 156 -0.01 19.01 5.06
CA GLU A 156 -0.49 20.37 5.28
C GLU A 156 -0.67 20.70 6.77
N ALA A 157 -1.20 19.75 7.57
CA ALA A 157 -1.28 19.89 9.02
C ALA A 157 0.10 20.09 9.65
N TYR A 158 1.10 19.32 9.21
CA TYR A 158 2.48 19.48 9.65
C TYR A 158 3.04 20.87 9.29
N LYS A 159 2.88 21.33 8.03
CA LYS A 159 3.34 22.67 7.62
C LYS A 159 2.69 23.77 8.45
N SER A 160 1.37 23.68 8.66
CA SER A 160 0.64 24.66 9.45
C SER A 160 1.18 24.77 10.87
N GLY A 161 1.40 23.65 11.56
CA GLY A 161 1.87 23.64 12.93
C GLY A 161 3.36 23.95 13.07
N PHE A 162 4.21 23.27 12.29
CA PHE A 162 5.66 23.28 12.54
C PHE A 162 6.44 24.24 11.63
N ILE A 163 5.90 24.63 10.48
CA ILE A 163 6.57 25.59 9.59
C ILE A 163 5.98 26.99 9.78
N TYR A 164 4.65 27.10 9.85
CA TYR A 164 3.96 28.39 9.93
C TYR A 164 3.61 28.78 11.38
N ALA A 165 3.84 27.91 12.36
CA ALA A 165 3.48 28.10 13.77
C ALA A 165 1.98 28.41 14.01
N ASP A 166 1.12 28.03 13.04
CA ASP A 166 -0.34 28.16 13.14
C ASP A 166 -0.93 26.84 13.67
N PHE A 167 -0.86 26.67 14.98
CA PHE A 167 -1.36 25.49 15.66
C PHE A 167 -2.89 25.38 15.56
N GLY A 168 -3.61 26.51 15.51
CA GLY A 168 -5.07 26.52 15.35
C GLY A 168 -5.49 25.85 14.04
N ARG A 169 -4.87 26.25 12.93
CA ARG A 169 -5.08 25.64 11.61
C ARG A 169 -4.63 24.17 11.59
N SER A 170 -3.49 23.85 12.18
CA SER A 170 -2.99 22.47 12.25
C SER A 170 -3.98 21.56 12.98
N TYR A 171 -4.47 21.96 14.15
CA TYR A 171 -5.46 21.17 14.91
C TYR A 171 -6.79 21.03 14.17
N ALA A 172 -7.24 22.07 13.50
CA ALA A 172 -8.46 21.99 12.67
C ALA A 172 -8.32 20.95 11.55
N ILE A 173 -7.17 20.93 10.84
CA ILE A 173 -6.90 19.94 9.78
C ILE A 173 -6.85 18.52 10.35
N VAL A 174 -6.13 18.30 11.47
CA VAL A 174 -6.05 16.99 12.11
C VAL A 174 -7.42 16.51 12.57
N THR A 175 -8.23 17.40 13.14
CA THR A 175 -9.62 17.07 13.55
C THR A 175 -10.45 16.65 12.34
N LEU A 176 -10.35 17.36 11.22
CA LEU A 176 -11.04 16.98 9.97
C LEU A 176 -10.58 15.62 9.46
N ILE A 177 -9.27 15.33 9.46
CA ILE A 177 -8.73 14.03 9.08
C ILE A 177 -9.33 12.92 9.95
N LEU A 178 -9.40 13.12 11.28
CA LEU A 178 -9.97 12.15 12.20
C LEU A 178 -11.45 11.90 11.93
N LEU A 179 -12.24 12.97 11.72
CA LEU A 179 -13.67 12.84 11.41
C LEU A 179 -13.91 12.12 10.08
N VAL A 180 -13.14 12.48 9.04
CA VAL A 180 -13.22 11.81 7.73
C VAL A 180 -12.81 10.35 7.85
N SER A 181 -11.70 10.05 8.53
CA SER A 181 -11.24 8.68 8.75
C SER A 181 -12.28 7.85 9.49
N PHE A 182 -12.88 8.40 10.55
CA PHE A 182 -13.93 7.73 11.29
C PHE A 182 -15.16 7.45 10.42
N ALA A 183 -15.62 8.44 9.64
CA ALA A 183 -16.74 8.28 8.73
C ALA A 183 -16.48 7.19 7.66
N VAL A 184 -15.29 7.21 7.06
CA VAL A 184 -14.89 6.22 6.05
C VAL A 184 -14.86 4.81 6.66
N VAL A 185 -14.22 4.65 7.82
CA VAL A 185 -14.16 3.35 8.53
C VAL A 185 -15.57 2.84 8.87
N MET A 186 -16.47 3.70 9.34
CA MET A 186 -17.85 3.30 9.63
C MET A 186 -18.60 2.82 8.38
N VAL A 187 -18.38 3.48 7.25
CA VAL A 187 -18.96 3.06 5.96
C VAL A 187 -18.38 1.72 5.52
N GLU A 188 -17.06 1.57 5.55
CA GLU A 188 -16.36 0.32 5.19
C GLU A 188 -16.84 -0.85 6.04
N MET A 189 -16.91 -0.67 7.36
CA MET A 189 -17.40 -1.69 8.29
C MET A 189 -18.86 -2.07 8.00
N LYS A 190 -19.70 -1.11 7.61
CA LYS A 190 -21.12 -1.37 7.28
C LYS A 190 -21.25 -2.15 5.96
N VAL A 191 -20.46 -1.80 4.96
CA VAL A 191 -20.49 -2.41 3.61
C VAL A 191 -19.87 -3.81 3.62
N LEU A 192 -18.75 -3.97 4.35
CA LEU A 192 -17.98 -5.21 4.35
C LEU A 192 -18.48 -6.23 5.39
N LYS A 193 -19.42 -5.85 6.27
CA LYS A 193 -20.00 -6.80 7.25
C LYS A 193 -20.46 -8.08 6.56
N PRO A 194 -20.07 -9.27 7.06
CA PRO A 194 -20.61 -10.52 6.57
C PRO A 194 -22.13 -10.52 6.81
N LYS A 195 -22.91 -10.78 5.76
CA LYS A 195 -24.30 -11.17 5.94
C LYS A 195 -24.30 -12.56 6.59
N HIS A 196 -24.83 -12.65 7.79
CA HIS A 196 -25.12 -13.91 8.43
C HIS A 196 -26.18 -14.66 7.65
#